data_6dad066df9cd99be1bcfcae10f63264f
#
_entry.id   6dad066df9cd99be1bcfcae10f63264f
#
_cell.length_a   1.000
_cell.length_b   1.000
_cell.length_c   1.000
_cell.angle_alpha   90.00
_cell.angle_beta   90.00
_cell.angle_gamma   90.00
#
_symmetry.space_group_name_H-M   'P 1'
#
loop_
_entity.id
_entity.type
_entity.pdbx_description
1 polymer ?
#
loop_
_entity_poly.entity_id
_entity_poly.type
_entity_poly.pdbx_seq_one_letter_code
_entity_poly.pdbx_strand_id
1 'polypeptide(L)'
;MILLINSHVKAAGKDHILSVEQAAELEDVDCIIVLGCQVRDVGSLSHMLRDRLICGMEVYKAGAAPKLLMSGDHGRVDYNEVGAMKRYATQNGVPSEDVFMDHAGFSTYESVYRAKEVFEAEKVIIVTQKYHLYRALYIAKQFGVDAYGVSADLNTYVGQTMRDFREVLARC
;
A
#
# COMPACT_ATOMS: atom_id res chain seq x y z
N MET A 1 -6.60 -6.50 -26.97
CA MET A 1 -5.28 -6.51 -26.27
C MET A 1 -5.40 -5.95 -24.85
N ILE A 2 -5.83 -4.71 -24.62
CA ILE A 2 -5.96 -4.07 -23.29
C ILE A 2 -6.75 -4.94 -22.29
N LEU A 3 -7.91 -5.48 -22.67
CA LEU A 3 -8.73 -6.31 -21.77
C LEU A 3 -8.04 -7.62 -21.38
N LEU A 4 -7.25 -8.22 -22.26
CA LEU A 4 -6.50 -9.44 -21.97
C LEU A 4 -5.38 -9.16 -20.96
N ILE A 5 -4.63 -8.07 -21.14
CA ILE A 5 -3.58 -7.65 -20.20
C ILE A 5 -4.19 -7.36 -18.83
N ASN A 6 -5.27 -6.57 -18.77
CA ASN A 6 -5.97 -6.27 -17.52
C ASN A 6 -6.47 -7.55 -16.82
N SER A 7 -7.01 -8.52 -17.56
CA SER A 7 -7.46 -9.80 -17.00
C SER A 7 -6.29 -10.62 -16.47
N HIS A 8 -5.16 -10.64 -17.18
CA HIS A 8 -3.95 -11.33 -16.76
C HIS A 8 -3.39 -10.75 -15.44
N VAL A 9 -3.28 -9.42 -15.37
CA VAL A 9 -2.80 -8.73 -14.15
C VAL A 9 -3.73 -9.00 -12.96
N LYS A 10 -5.06 -8.96 -13.17
CA LYS A 10 -6.03 -9.29 -12.11
C LYS A 10 -5.92 -10.75 -11.65
N ALA A 11 -5.80 -11.67 -12.59
CA ALA A 11 -5.68 -13.09 -12.27
C ALA A 11 -4.40 -13.38 -11.45
N ALA A 12 -3.29 -12.72 -11.78
CA ALA A 12 -2.02 -12.91 -11.07
C ALA A 12 -2.05 -12.46 -9.59
N GLY A 13 -2.91 -11.48 -9.24
CA GLY A 13 -2.99 -10.97 -7.86
C GLY A 13 -4.20 -11.45 -7.06
N LYS A 14 -5.19 -12.08 -7.70
CA LYS A 14 -6.48 -12.37 -7.07
C LYS A 14 -6.37 -13.23 -5.80
N ASP A 15 -5.57 -14.28 -5.86
CA ASP A 15 -5.44 -15.27 -4.79
C ASP A 15 -4.48 -14.81 -3.67
N HIS A 16 -3.84 -13.65 -3.85
CA HIS A 16 -2.95 -13.01 -2.87
C HIS A 16 -3.63 -11.86 -2.10
N ILE A 17 -4.93 -11.61 -2.36
CA ILE A 17 -5.69 -10.61 -1.59
C ILE A 17 -6.37 -11.30 -0.43
N LEU A 18 -5.99 -10.90 0.79
CA LEU A 18 -6.37 -11.53 2.04
C LEU A 18 -7.25 -10.61 2.90
N SER A 19 -7.96 -11.20 3.85
CA SER A 19 -8.53 -10.45 4.98
C SER A 19 -7.43 -10.13 6.01
N VAL A 20 -7.72 -9.29 7.02
CA VAL A 20 -6.78 -8.99 8.11
C VAL A 20 -6.43 -10.25 8.88
N GLU A 21 -7.43 -11.11 9.16
CA GLU A 21 -7.26 -12.37 9.88
C GLU A 21 -6.36 -13.34 9.11
N GLN A 22 -6.58 -13.49 7.80
CA GLN A 22 -5.74 -14.34 6.95
C GLN A 22 -4.31 -13.79 6.82
N ALA A 23 -4.16 -12.47 6.80
CA ALA A 23 -2.85 -11.84 6.76
C ALA A 23 -2.06 -12.06 8.06
N ALA A 24 -2.76 -12.14 9.21
CA ALA A 24 -2.16 -12.44 10.50
C ALA A 24 -1.68 -13.90 10.65
N GLU A 25 -2.13 -14.80 9.78
CA GLU A 25 -1.68 -16.20 9.75
C GLU A 25 -0.40 -16.39 8.91
N LEU A 26 0.05 -15.35 8.20
CA LEU A 26 1.30 -15.40 7.44
C LEU A 26 2.50 -15.39 8.38
N GLU A 27 3.48 -16.23 8.07
CA GLU A 27 4.77 -16.27 8.78
C GLU A 27 5.85 -15.52 8.01
N ASP A 28 6.86 -15.02 8.72
CA ASP A 28 8.06 -14.39 8.16
C ASP A 28 7.78 -13.19 7.23
N VAL A 29 6.78 -12.37 7.56
CA VAL A 29 6.50 -11.13 6.85
C VAL A 29 7.39 -10.01 7.37
N ASP A 30 8.19 -9.39 6.49
CA ASP A 30 9.14 -8.34 6.86
C ASP A 30 8.45 -7.04 7.25
N CYS A 31 7.48 -6.60 6.43
CA CYS A 31 6.76 -5.36 6.69
C CYS A 31 5.40 -5.27 6.00
N ILE A 32 4.59 -4.33 6.50
CA ILE A 32 3.34 -3.89 5.87
C ILE A 32 3.63 -2.59 5.13
N ILE A 33 3.46 -2.56 3.82
CA ILE A 33 3.62 -1.37 2.98
C ILE A 33 2.27 -0.66 2.88
N VAL A 34 2.17 0.55 3.43
CA VAL A 34 1.01 1.42 3.25
C VAL A 34 1.30 2.40 2.13
N LEU A 35 0.62 2.25 0.99
CA LEU A 35 0.82 3.11 -0.17
C LEU A 35 0.14 4.47 0.00
N GLY A 36 0.84 5.56 -0.28
CA GLY A 36 0.32 6.91 -0.30
C GLY A 36 -0.74 7.15 -1.39
N CYS A 37 -1.57 8.17 -1.23
CA CYS A 37 -2.56 8.57 -2.24
C CYS A 37 -3.04 10.02 -2.13
N GLN A 38 -2.20 10.93 -1.78
CA GLN A 38 -2.45 12.36 -1.57
C GLN A 38 -2.85 12.76 -0.15
N VAL A 39 -2.15 13.75 0.35
CA VAL A 39 -2.56 14.61 1.46
C VAL A 39 -3.26 15.83 0.86
N ARG A 40 -4.42 16.19 1.38
CA ARG A 40 -5.09 17.46 1.08
C ARG A 40 -4.45 18.53 1.95
N ASP A 41 -4.41 19.77 1.51
CA ASP A 41 -3.87 20.92 2.22
C ASP A 41 -3.00 20.64 3.46
N VAL A 42 -2.09 21.51 3.83
CA VAL A 42 -1.05 21.33 4.86
C VAL A 42 -1.47 20.38 6.01
N GLY A 43 -1.17 19.07 5.83
CA GLY A 43 -1.25 18.08 6.90
C GLY A 43 -2.55 17.28 7.07
N SER A 44 -3.61 17.52 6.27
CA SER A 44 -4.84 16.73 6.36
C SER A 44 -4.81 15.52 5.43
N LEU A 45 -4.99 14.32 5.99
CA LEU A 45 -5.10 13.08 5.21
C LEU A 45 -6.35 13.05 4.35
N SER A 46 -6.24 12.62 3.09
CA SER A 46 -7.44 12.28 2.31
C SER A 46 -8.20 11.12 2.97
N HIS A 47 -9.51 11.01 2.71
CA HIS A 47 -10.31 9.90 3.24
C HIS A 47 -9.71 8.53 2.84
N MET A 48 -9.28 8.40 1.58
CA MET A 48 -8.66 7.17 1.09
C MET A 48 -7.34 6.84 1.80
N LEU A 49 -6.49 7.84 2.04
CA LEU A 49 -5.22 7.65 2.75
C LEU A 49 -5.47 7.27 4.22
N ARG A 50 -6.46 7.90 4.84
CA ARG A 50 -6.88 7.56 6.21
C ARG A 50 -7.34 6.11 6.31
N ASP A 51 -8.15 5.64 5.37
CA ASP A 51 -8.61 4.25 5.34
C ASP A 51 -7.45 3.26 5.15
N ARG A 52 -6.46 3.60 4.31
CA ARG A 52 -5.23 2.79 4.18
C ARG A 52 -4.46 2.71 5.50
N LEU A 53 -4.33 3.83 6.20
CA LEU A 53 -3.62 3.87 7.49
C LEU A 53 -4.37 3.07 8.56
N ILE A 54 -5.70 3.20 8.65
CA ILE A 54 -6.52 2.41 9.57
C ILE A 54 -6.31 0.92 9.29
N CYS A 55 -6.49 0.50 8.04
CA CYS A 55 -6.32 -0.89 7.66
C CYS A 55 -4.87 -1.39 7.92
N GLY A 56 -3.85 -0.62 7.54
CA GLY A 56 -2.45 -0.97 7.80
C GLY A 56 -2.14 -1.15 9.29
N MET A 57 -2.69 -0.28 10.14
CA MET A 57 -2.56 -0.41 11.60
C MET A 57 -3.34 -1.61 12.15
N GLU A 58 -4.49 -1.97 11.59
CA GLU A 58 -5.23 -3.17 11.96
C GLU A 58 -4.41 -4.43 11.64
N VAL A 59 -3.83 -4.52 10.45
CA VAL A 59 -2.95 -5.62 10.04
C VAL A 59 -1.73 -5.70 10.95
N TYR A 60 -1.11 -4.56 11.31
CA TYR A 60 0.01 -4.50 12.25
C TYR A 60 -0.39 -4.98 13.65
N LYS A 61 -1.52 -4.49 14.18
CA LYS A 61 -2.02 -4.86 15.51
C LYS A 61 -2.45 -6.33 15.59
N ALA A 62 -2.85 -6.93 14.46
CA ALA A 62 -3.13 -8.36 14.35
C ALA A 62 -1.85 -9.22 14.37
N GLY A 63 -0.66 -8.60 14.36
CA GLY A 63 0.63 -9.29 14.44
C GLY A 63 1.14 -9.84 13.11
N ALA A 64 0.58 -9.40 11.98
CA ALA A 64 0.94 -9.91 10.66
C ALA A 64 2.37 -9.57 10.21
N ALA A 65 2.95 -8.48 10.72
CA ALA A 65 4.35 -8.11 10.49
C ALA A 65 4.84 -7.14 11.57
N PRO A 66 6.17 -7.09 11.84
CA PRO A 66 6.73 -6.26 12.91
C PRO A 66 6.88 -4.77 12.54
N LYS A 67 6.77 -4.41 11.25
CA LYS A 67 7.07 -3.06 10.76
C LYS A 67 6.01 -2.54 9.80
N LEU A 68 5.81 -1.21 9.84
CA LEU A 68 5.03 -0.45 8.87
C LEU A 68 5.97 0.38 7.99
N LEU A 69 5.89 0.22 6.68
CA LEU A 69 6.59 1.04 5.69
C LEU A 69 5.59 2.00 5.04
N MET A 70 5.67 3.29 5.38
CA MET A 70 4.87 4.35 4.77
C MET A 70 5.56 4.79 3.49
N SER A 71 5.01 4.43 2.32
CA SER A 71 5.60 4.76 1.03
C SER A 71 4.75 5.77 0.27
N GLY A 72 5.32 6.92 -0.05
CA GLY A 72 4.61 8.02 -0.67
C GLY A 72 5.52 9.13 -1.16
N ASP A 73 4.89 10.23 -1.62
CA ASP A 73 5.59 11.36 -2.22
C ASP A 73 6.08 12.37 -1.16
N HIS A 74 7.35 12.79 -1.29
CA HIS A 74 7.93 13.93 -0.59
C HIS A 74 8.72 14.81 -1.57
N GLY A 75 8.24 14.96 -2.78
CA GLY A 75 8.92 15.70 -3.84
C GLY A 75 8.89 17.24 -3.68
N ARG A 76 8.16 17.76 -2.67
CA ARG A 76 8.06 19.22 -2.40
C ARG A 76 8.30 19.49 -0.92
N VAL A 77 8.97 20.60 -0.62
CA VAL A 77 9.35 20.99 0.75
C VAL A 77 8.12 21.19 1.66
N ASP A 78 7.02 21.63 1.09
CA ASP A 78 5.73 21.87 1.75
C ASP A 78 4.79 20.66 1.73
N TYR A 79 5.18 19.55 1.09
CA TYR A 79 4.37 18.34 0.93
C TYR A 79 5.10 17.11 1.48
N ASN A 80 4.76 16.73 2.71
CA ASN A 80 5.34 15.58 3.40
C ASN A 80 4.25 14.56 3.74
N GLU A 81 3.85 13.76 2.72
CA GLU A 81 2.83 12.73 2.88
C GLU A 81 3.24 11.67 3.89
N VAL A 82 4.44 11.09 3.73
CA VAL A 82 4.91 10.00 4.61
C VAL A 82 5.10 10.45 6.05
N GLY A 83 5.51 11.70 6.28
CA GLY A 83 5.56 12.27 7.62
C GLY A 83 4.17 12.43 8.25
N ALA A 84 3.14 12.78 7.47
CA ALA A 84 1.76 12.83 7.94
C ALA A 84 1.24 11.40 8.25
N MET A 85 1.58 10.42 7.41
CA MET A 85 1.24 9.00 7.63
C MET A 85 1.87 8.48 8.92
N LYS A 86 3.15 8.72 9.14
CA LYS A 86 3.86 8.34 10.38
C LYS A 86 3.24 8.99 11.61
N ARG A 87 3.01 10.30 11.58
CA ARG A 87 2.35 11.00 12.70
C ARG A 87 0.99 10.38 13.03
N TYR A 88 0.18 10.09 12.03
CA TYR A 88 -1.12 9.47 12.24
C TYR A 88 -0.99 8.09 12.89
N ALA A 89 -0.09 7.23 12.42
CA ALA A 89 0.13 5.90 12.97
C ALA A 89 0.61 5.97 14.44
N THR A 90 1.58 6.83 14.73
CA THR A 90 2.12 6.97 16.11
C THR A 90 1.11 7.56 17.08
N GLN A 91 0.28 8.51 16.65
CA GLN A 91 -0.82 9.05 17.46
C GLN A 91 -1.92 8.02 17.75
N ASN A 92 -2.01 6.95 16.93
CA ASN A 92 -2.95 5.85 17.12
C ASN A 92 -2.31 4.58 17.72
N GLY A 93 -1.15 4.73 18.35
CA GLY A 93 -0.55 3.73 19.24
C GLY A 93 0.44 2.77 18.55
N VAL A 94 0.89 3.06 17.33
CA VAL A 94 2.01 2.32 16.74
C VAL A 94 3.33 2.91 17.22
N PRO A 95 4.27 2.12 17.77
CA PRO A 95 5.59 2.60 18.18
C PRO A 95 6.33 3.28 17.03
N SER A 96 6.99 4.40 17.30
CA SER A 96 7.67 5.18 16.26
C SER A 96 8.84 4.44 15.60
N GLU A 97 9.48 3.54 16.35
CA GLU A 97 10.56 2.65 15.92
C GLU A 97 10.09 1.56 14.94
N ASP A 98 8.78 1.28 14.89
CA ASP A 98 8.20 0.31 13.97
C ASP A 98 7.67 0.96 12.70
N VAL A 99 7.68 2.30 12.60
CA VAL A 99 7.19 3.03 11.44
C VAL A 99 8.34 3.62 10.62
N PHE A 100 8.60 3.03 9.48
CA PHE A 100 9.59 3.49 8.50
C PHE A 100 8.95 4.38 7.44
N MET A 101 9.73 5.27 6.86
CA MET A 101 9.26 6.23 5.84
C MET A 101 10.07 6.07 4.56
N ASP A 102 9.39 5.75 3.46
CA ASP A 102 9.94 5.82 2.12
C ASP A 102 9.50 7.12 1.46
N HIS A 103 10.38 8.09 1.41
CA HIS A 103 10.14 9.44 0.88
C HIS A 103 10.19 9.52 -0.65
N ALA A 104 10.51 8.44 -1.34
CA ALA A 104 10.69 8.40 -2.79
C ALA A 104 9.78 7.36 -3.48
N GLY A 105 8.67 7.00 -2.85
CA GLY A 105 7.63 6.16 -3.42
C GLY A 105 6.67 6.94 -4.33
N PHE A 106 7.20 7.60 -5.39
CA PHE A 106 6.41 8.44 -6.30
C PHE A 106 5.46 7.64 -7.19
N SER A 107 5.71 6.36 -7.34
CA SER A 107 4.87 5.43 -8.08
C SER A 107 4.82 4.07 -7.38
N THR A 108 3.82 3.25 -7.73
CA THR A 108 3.72 1.87 -7.22
C THR A 108 4.96 1.03 -7.57
N TYR A 109 5.53 1.28 -8.75
CA TYR A 109 6.76 0.62 -9.19
C TYR A 109 7.92 0.96 -8.25
N GLU A 110 8.14 2.25 -7.97
CA GLU A 110 9.20 2.71 -7.07
C GLU A 110 8.98 2.25 -5.64
N SER A 111 7.74 2.29 -5.13
CA SER A 111 7.42 1.82 -3.79
C SER A 111 7.81 0.35 -3.59
N VAL A 112 7.47 -0.51 -4.55
CA VAL A 112 7.81 -1.95 -4.48
C VAL A 112 9.30 -2.18 -4.71
N TYR A 113 9.89 -1.52 -5.72
CA TYR A 113 11.32 -1.60 -5.98
C TYR A 113 12.15 -1.21 -4.75
N ARG A 114 11.79 -0.10 -4.11
CA ARG A 114 12.51 0.41 -2.94
C ARG A 114 12.26 -0.42 -1.68
N ALA A 115 11.07 -1.01 -1.53
CA ALA A 115 10.82 -1.97 -0.46
C ALA A 115 11.83 -3.13 -0.53
N LYS A 116 12.10 -3.65 -1.72
CA LYS A 116 13.08 -4.72 -1.94
C LYS A 116 14.52 -4.24 -1.83
N GLU A 117 14.92 -3.25 -2.63
CA GLU A 117 16.33 -2.90 -2.84
C GLU A 117 16.90 -1.96 -1.76
N VAL A 118 16.05 -1.21 -1.06
CA VAL A 118 16.46 -0.23 -0.04
C VAL A 118 16.12 -0.70 1.37
N PHE A 119 14.94 -1.31 1.54
CA PHE A 119 14.47 -1.80 2.83
C PHE A 119 14.68 -3.31 3.00
N GLU A 120 15.25 -3.98 1.98
CA GLU A 120 15.63 -5.41 1.99
C GLU A 120 14.44 -6.34 2.34
N ALA A 121 13.21 -5.92 1.97
CA ALA A 121 12.00 -6.68 2.25
C ALA A 121 11.75 -7.72 1.15
N GLU A 122 11.70 -8.99 1.52
CA GLU A 122 11.46 -10.12 0.61
C GLU A 122 10.00 -10.56 0.62
N LYS A 123 9.34 -10.52 1.80
CA LYS A 123 7.93 -10.87 1.97
C LYS A 123 7.16 -9.72 2.60
N VAL A 124 6.11 -9.25 1.93
CA VAL A 124 5.41 -8.03 2.32
C VAL A 124 3.88 -8.15 2.24
N ILE A 125 3.19 -7.34 3.04
CA ILE A 125 1.76 -7.11 2.90
C ILE A 125 1.55 -5.69 2.38
N ILE A 126 0.90 -5.53 1.21
CA ILE A 126 0.59 -4.23 0.62
C ILE A 126 -0.83 -3.81 0.98
N VAL A 127 -0.97 -2.62 1.56
CA VAL A 127 -2.28 -2.05 1.95
C VAL A 127 -2.61 -0.88 1.04
N THR A 128 -3.67 -1.04 0.26
CA THR A 128 -4.26 -0.01 -0.61
C THR A 128 -5.67 -0.42 -1.01
N GLN A 129 -6.40 0.40 -1.80
CA GLN A 129 -7.72 0.02 -2.31
C GLN A 129 -7.63 -1.16 -3.29
N LYS A 130 -8.66 -2.00 -3.32
CA LYS A 130 -8.72 -3.26 -4.09
C LYS A 130 -8.39 -3.08 -5.58
N TYR A 131 -8.91 -2.02 -6.21
CA TYR A 131 -8.63 -1.77 -7.62
C TYR A 131 -7.14 -1.57 -7.91
N HIS A 132 -6.39 -1.03 -6.95
CA HIS A 132 -4.96 -0.76 -7.02
C HIS A 132 -4.12 -2.00 -6.62
N LEU A 133 -4.61 -2.85 -5.70
CA LEU A 133 -3.88 -4.05 -5.25
C LEU A 133 -3.45 -4.95 -6.40
N TYR A 134 -4.31 -5.18 -7.39
CA TYR A 134 -3.97 -6.04 -8.53
C TYR A 134 -2.70 -5.60 -9.26
N ARG A 135 -2.52 -4.29 -9.45
CA ARG A 135 -1.31 -3.73 -10.09
C ARG A 135 -0.11 -3.80 -9.15
N ALA A 136 -0.28 -3.48 -7.88
CA ALA A 136 0.80 -3.53 -6.89
C ALA A 136 1.34 -4.96 -6.72
N LEU A 137 0.47 -5.96 -6.59
CA LEU A 137 0.85 -7.37 -6.49
C LEU A 137 1.51 -7.89 -7.76
N TYR A 138 1.02 -7.49 -8.94
CA TYR A 138 1.65 -7.85 -10.20
C TYR A 138 3.06 -7.29 -10.30
N ILE A 139 3.28 -6.03 -9.93
CA ILE A 139 4.60 -5.40 -9.92
C ILE A 139 5.52 -6.12 -8.91
N ALA A 140 5.04 -6.41 -7.70
CA ALA A 140 5.80 -7.13 -6.69
C ALA A 140 6.28 -8.50 -7.21
N LYS A 141 5.40 -9.24 -7.86
CA LYS A 141 5.75 -10.51 -8.51
C LYS A 141 6.84 -10.36 -9.57
N GLN A 142 6.82 -9.29 -10.39
CA GLN A 142 7.87 -9.05 -11.39
C GLN A 142 9.23 -8.75 -10.76
N PHE A 143 9.25 -8.18 -9.56
CA PHE A 143 10.47 -7.96 -8.78
C PHE A 143 10.90 -9.18 -7.96
N GLY A 144 10.12 -10.27 -7.96
CA GLY A 144 10.39 -11.45 -7.14
C GLY A 144 10.19 -11.20 -5.64
N VAL A 145 9.29 -10.26 -5.29
CA VAL A 145 8.85 -10.01 -3.91
C VAL A 145 7.64 -10.91 -3.64
N ASP A 146 7.67 -11.67 -2.56
CA ASP A 146 6.52 -12.45 -2.08
C ASP A 146 5.52 -11.47 -1.42
N ALA A 147 4.48 -11.11 -2.16
CA ALA A 147 3.57 -10.04 -1.75
C ALA A 147 2.12 -10.51 -1.64
N TYR A 148 1.51 -10.12 -0.53
CA TYR A 148 0.08 -10.27 -0.26
C TYR A 148 -0.56 -8.89 -0.16
N GLY A 149 -1.87 -8.80 -0.35
CA GLY A 149 -2.59 -7.54 -0.32
C GLY A 149 -3.74 -7.56 0.68
N VAL A 150 -3.94 -6.46 1.40
CA VAL A 150 -5.15 -6.25 2.21
C VAL A 150 -5.86 -5.00 1.70
N SER A 151 -7.16 -5.15 1.41
CA SER A 151 -7.97 -4.07 0.84
C SER A 151 -8.36 -3.04 1.90
N ALA A 152 -8.06 -1.77 1.62
CA ALA A 152 -8.43 -0.63 2.45
C ALA A 152 -9.74 0.05 1.98
N ASP A 153 -10.67 -0.70 1.39
CA ASP A 153 -11.97 -0.17 0.93
C ASP A 153 -12.98 -0.13 2.09
N LEU A 154 -12.71 0.72 3.10
CA LEU A 154 -13.61 0.91 4.26
C LEU A 154 -14.82 1.77 3.90
N ASN A 155 -14.70 2.61 2.87
CA ASN A 155 -15.73 3.55 2.44
C ASN A 155 -15.91 3.54 0.92
N THR A 156 -17.03 4.10 0.47
CA THR A 156 -17.27 4.39 -0.95
C THR A 156 -16.75 5.80 -1.28
N TYR A 157 -15.93 5.93 -2.33
CA TYR A 157 -15.30 7.18 -2.69
C TYR A 157 -15.91 7.80 -3.94
N VAL A 158 -16.10 9.12 -3.93
CA VAL A 158 -16.54 9.88 -5.12
C VAL A 158 -15.53 9.66 -6.26
N GLY A 159 -16.01 9.37 -7.46
CA GLY A 159 -15.17 9.17 -8.66
C GLY A 159 -14.55 7.77 -8.76
N GLN A 160 -15.08 6.75 -8.08
CA GLN A 160 -14.59 5.38 -8.14
C GLN A 160 -14.53 4.84 -9.58
N THR A 161 -15.57 5.02 -10.37
CA THR A 161 -15.65 4.57 -11.77
C THR A 161 -14.49 5.11 -12.62
N MET A 162 -14.11 6.38 -12.43
CA MET A 162 -13.00 7.00 -13.15
C MET A 162 -11.66 6.40 -12.73
N ARG A 163 -11.48 6.07 -11.45
CA ARG A 163 -10.28 5.39 -10.94
C ARG A 163 -10.17 3.97 -11.50
N ASP A 164 -11.28 3.23 -11.51
CA ASP A 164 -11.33 1.88 -12.07
C ASP A 164 -10.94 1.89 -13.55
N PHE A 165 -11.44 2.85 -14.32
CA PHE A 165 -11.06 3.03 -15.72
C PHE A 165 -9.58 3.38 -15.89
N ARG A 166 -9.07 4.33 -15.09
CA ARG A 166 -7.65 4.70 -15.10
C ARG A 166 -6.75 3.51 -14.78
N GLU A 167 -7.16 2.66 -13.83
CA GLU A 167 -6.40 1.47 -13.46
C GLU A 167 -6.39 0.39 -14.56
N VAL A 168 -7.44 0.28 -15.38
CA VAL A 168 -7.41 -0.60 -16.56
C VAL A 168 -6.27 -0.18 -17.50
N LEU A 169 -6.10 1.12 -17.72
CA LEU A 169 -5.00 1.66 -18.54
C LEU A 169 -3.64 1.52 -17.84
N ALA A 170 -3.58 1.77 -16.54
CA ALA A 170 -2.35 1.70 -15.76
C ALA A 170 -1.77 0.28 -15.59
N ARG A 171 -2.58 -0.75 -15.87
CA ARG A 171 -2.14 -2.16 -15.88
C ARG A 171 -1.56 -2.60 -17.23
N CYS A 172 -1.72 -1.77 -18.27
CA CYS A 172 -1.21 -2.03 -19.63
C CYS A 172 0.12 -1.32 -19.87
#